data_a14528027d51f3e84fe18b7daf66b9ab
#
_entry.id   a14528027d51f3e84fe18b7daf66b9ab
#
_cell.length_a   1.000
_cell.length_b   1.000
_cell.length_c   1.000
_cell.angle_alpha   90.00
_cell.angle_beta   90.00
_cell.angle_gamma   90.00
#
_symmetry.space_group_name_H-M   'P 1'
#
loop_
_entity.id
_entity.type
_entity.pdbx_description
1 polymer ?
#
loop_
_entity_poly.entity_id
_entity_poly.type
_entity_poly.pdbx_seq_one_letter_code
_entity_poly.pdbx_strand_id
1 'polypeptide(L)'
;MTGDALLKKIDLLRRAEFLKKEIHIICREISHYYRALNYAIHHMKEDEFQYQEHVCFERNGLMLDCSRNAVFTVEKVKFLIKTLAKLGMNVLMLYTEDTYEVEGQPYFGAHRGKYTKDEIKELDAYASMFGVELVPCIQTLAHLHNALKWPGMDKIRDSADILQPEKEETYQFIEKLLSSVKENFSTNRVHLGMDEAVMLGLGNYLKENGYKKGSLIIREHCNRVVDICRKLELKPMIWSDMYITANSTGGYYDLPENTDCSKWEKPKKDLGLVYWDYYHADTRTYEKMLDIHAQLSDNVIFAGGSWIWNGISPNYSKTYACTKAALSTCKKYNIKEVLCTAWMDNGAETPVDALLPGLVLFAHLDFHRDYDETILKQEFRNCTGGEFDDFMALDNFDSLFLNTKENKEAQNPSKYLLYQDPMLGIFDYHVKESGVNTKSYYQNIQKCMKECAKKTGKYQLLFSFYEKLAAVLADKADLGMCIKSAYDRSDRAALKDISQNVIPGIICNLTDMKSSREKIWMNDAKPFGYEILDIKIGGVITRLKSTGYRIDNYLNGNVLRLEELEEERLPYFTKGMDKRENLWNRIISGCDLNDTI
;
A
#
# COMPACT_ATOMS: atom_id res chain seq x y z
N MET A 1 20.61 14.07 20.74
CA MET A 1 20.45 12.67 21.24
C MET A 1 19.41 12.70 22.34
N THR A 2 18.27 12.07 22.14
CA THR A 2 17.29 11.89 23.22
C THR A 2 17.82 10.93 24.27
N GLY A 3 17.36 11.05 25.54
CA GLY A 3 17.84 10.25 26.66
C GLY A 3 17.82 8.74 26.41
N ASP A 4 16.86 8.21 25.65
CA ASP A 4 16.74 6.78 25.32
C ASP A 4 17.86 6.26 24.39
N ALA A 5 18.27 7.04 23.40
CA ALA A 5 19.39 6.67 22.52
C ALA A 5 20.72 6.77 23.27
N LEU A 6 20.84 7.76 24.16
CA LEU A 6 22.01 7.92 25.04
C LEU A 6 22.06 6.81 26.10
N LEU A 7 20.94 6.46 26.73
CA LEU A 7 20.84 5.38 27.71
C LEU A 7 21.17 4.01 27.07
N LYS A 8 20.67 3.71 25.88
CA LYS A 8 21.03 2.47 25.16
C LYS A 8 22.49 2.44 24.73
N LYS A 9 23.06 3.58 24.31
CA LYS A 9 24.49 3.68 24.01
C LYS A 9 25.34 3.49 25.26
N ILE A 10 24.92 4.05 26.41
CA ILE A 10 25.59 3.88 27.72
C ILE A 10 25.47 2.43 28.18
N ASP A 11 24.31 1.78 28.00
CA ASP A 11 24.12 0.37 28.40
C ASP A 11 24.92 -0.59 27.50
N LEU A 12 25.06 -0.28 26.23
CA LEU A 12 25.93 -1.00 25.27
C LEU A 12 27.41 -0.84 25.60
N LEU A 13 27.86 0.39 25.91
CA LEU A 13 29.22 0.67 26.33
C LEU A 13 29.54 -0.04 27.66
N ARG A 14 28.62 -0.02 28.62
CA ARG A 14 28.76 -0.76 29.89
C ARG A 14 28.81 -2.28 29.68
N ARG A 15 28.02 -2.83 28.77
CA ARG A 15 28.07 -4.27 28.41
C ARG A 15 29.35 -4.63 27.65
N ALA A 16 29.84 -3.76 26.76
CA ALA A 16 31.11 -3.94 26.06
C ALA A 16 32.31 -3.86 27.06
N GLU A 17 32.29 -2.90 27.99
CA GLU A 17 33.29 -2.80 29.07
C GLU A 17 33.25 -4.00 30.00
N PHE A 18 32.06 -4.48 30.38
CA PHE A 18 31.89 -5.66 31.22
C PHE A 18 32.43 -6.94 30.55
N LEU A 19 32.24 -7.06 29.22
CA LEU A 19 32.72 -8.20 28.44
C LEU A 19 34.16 -8.05 27.96
N LYS A 20 34.81 -6.90 28.20
CA LYS A 20 36.16 -6.55 27.69
C LYS A 20 36.27 -6.68 26.15
N LYS A 21 35.17 -6.39 25.43
CA LYS A 21 35.10 -6.46 23.98
C LYS A 21 35.11 -5.07 23.34
N GLU A 22 35.86 -4.92 22.27
CA GLU A 22 35.94 -3.69 21.49
C GLU A 22 35.22 -3.91 20.14
N ILE A 23 34.40 -2.94 19.72
CA ILE A 23 33.65 -3.00 18.45
C ILE A 23 34.04 -1.80 17.62
N HIS A 24 34.64 -2.06 16.46
CA HIS A 24 34.99 -1.05 15.48
C HIS A 24 33.96 -1.07 14.34
N ILE A 25 33.27 0.06 14.11
CA ILE A 25 32.32 0.24 13.01
C ILE A 25 32.87 1.28 12.04
N ILE A 26 33.08 0.89 10.78
CA ILE A 26 33.49 1.76 9.69
C ILE A 26 32.33 1.87 8.71
N CYS A 27 31.77 3.05 8.54
CA CYS A 27 30.64 3.29 7.65
C CYS A 27 30.72 4.69 7.01
N ARG A 28 29.97 4.90 5.92
CA ARG A 28 29.92 6.19 5.22
C ARG A 28 28.78 7.08 5.73
N GLU A 29 27.67 6.49 6.14
CA GLU A 29 26.45 7.18 6.53
C GLU A 29 25.94 6.77 7.90
N ILE A 30 25.12 7.61 8.53
CA ILE A 30 24.56 7.37 9.87
C ILE A 30 23.62 6.16 9.87
N SER A 31 22.82 5.96 8.82
CA SER A 31 21.95 4.79 8.68
C SER A 31 22.76 3.48 8.62
N HIS A 32 23.87 3.48 7.91
CA HIS A 32 24.79 2.33 7.86
C HIS A 32 25.42 2.03 9.22
N TYR A 33 25.72 3.08 10.01
CA TYR A 33 26.17 2.89 11.39
C TYR A 33 25.12 2.13 12.23
N TYR A 34 23.84 2.50 12.13
CA TYR A 34 22.79 1.82 12.88
C TYR A 34 22.57 0.39 12.43
N ARG A 35 22.72 0.08 11.13
CA ARG A 35 22.69 -1.29 10.60
C ARG A 35 23.85 -2.12 11.19
N ALA A 36 25.07 -1.62 11.11
CA ALA A 36 26.25 -2.29 11.64
C ALA A 36 26.15 -2.47 13.18
N LEU A 37 25.66 -1.46 13.89
CA LEU A 37 25.41 -1.53 15.33
C LEU A 37 24.36 -2.59 15.66
N ASN A 38 23.27 -2.67 14.90
CA ASN A 38 22.25 -3.70 15.09
C ASN A 38 22.83 -5.11 14.86
N TYR A 39 23.66 -5.28 13.83
CA TYR A 39 24.38 -6.53 13.59
C TYR A 39 25.29 -6.87 14.77
N ALA A 40 26.14 -5.95 15.19
CA ALA A 40 27.06 -6.16 16.30
C ALA A 40 26.35 -6.55 17.61
N ILE A 41 25.21 -5.93 17.92
CA ILE A 41 24.41 -6.27 19.11
C ILE A 41 24.01 -7.75 19.13
N HIS A 42 23.64 -8.30 18.00
CA HIS A 42 23.19 -9.70 17.91
C HIS A 42 24.35 -10.70 17.94
N HIS A 43 25.59 -10.26 17.66
CA HIS A 43 26.82 -11.07 17.67
C HIS A 43 27.71 -10.84 18.91
N MET A 44 27.24 -10.06 19.90
CA MET A 44 28.03 -9.74 21.12
C MET A 44 28.46 -10.95 21.94
N LYS A 45 27.83 -12.11 21.77
CA LYS A 45 28.17 -13.35 22.47
C LYS A 45 29.34 -14.11 21.82
N GLU A 46 29.68 -13.79 20.59
CA GLU A 46 30.79 -14.40 19.86
C GLU A 46 32.11 -13.82 20.40
N ASP A 47 33.17 -14.63 20.42
CA ASP A 47 34.48 -14.19 20.95
C ASP A 47 35.14 -13.21 19.99
N GLU A 48 35.01 -13.43 18.69
CA GLU A 48 35.49 -12.55 17.62
C GLU A 48 34.56 -12.67 16.43
N PHE A 49 34.25 -11.54 15.77
CA PHE A 49 33.53 -11.56 14.48
C PHE A 49 34.05 -10.43 13.58
N GLN A 50 34.03 -10.68 12.29
CA GLN A 50 34.27 -9.68 11.25
C GLN A 50 33.12 -9.79 10.23
N TYR A 51 32.54 -8.64 9.87
CA TYR A 51 31.44 -8.58 8.92
C TYR A 51 31.62 -7.40 7.99
N GLN A 52 31.38 -7.62 6.69
CA GLN A 52 31.51 -6.60 5.66
C GLN A 52 30.32 -6.70 4.69
N GLU A 53 29.73 -5.56 4.36
CA GLU A 53 28.67 -5.41 3.36
C GLU A 53 29.04 -4.36 2.34
N HIS A 54 28.41 -4.45 1.17
CA HIS A 54 28.57 -3.49 0.09
C HIS A 54 27.21 -2.91 -0.28
N VAL A 55 27.09 -1.59 -0.18
CA VAL A 55 25.90 -0.84 -0.56
C VAL A 55 25.84 -0.71 -2.08
N CYS A 56 24.71 -1.11 -2.68
CA CYS A 56 24.48 -1.03 -4.13
C CYS A 56 23.85 0.29 -4.55
N PHE A 57 22.99 0.86 -3.70
CA PHE A 57 22.23 2.09 -3.98
C PHE A 57 22.70 3.23 -3.07
N GLU A 58 22.79 4.44 -3.61
CA GLU A 58 23.12 5.64 -2.81
C GLU A 58 21.96 6.00 -1.87
N ARG A 59 20.72 5.73 -2.32
CA ARG A 59 19.48 5.91 -1.53
C ARG A 59 18.58 4.70 -1.67
N ASN A 60 18.14 4.22 -0.54
CA ASN A 60 17.15 3.16 -0.43
C ASN A 60 16.15 3.53 0.66
N GLY A 61 14.85 3.54 0.34
CA GLY A 61 13.85 4.05 1.27
C GLY A 61 12.49 3.42 1.19
N LEU A 62 11.65 3.85 2.12
CA LEU A 62 10.23 3.55 2.17
C LEU A 62 9.44 4.76 1.69
N MET A 63 8.47 4.56 0.80
CA MET A 63 7.38 5.51 0.57
C MET A 63 6.14 4.98 1.27
N LEU A 64 5.70 5.68 2.31
CA LEU A 64 4.56 5.33 3.14
C LEU A 64 3.33 6.12 2.68
N ASP A 65 2.28 5.42 2.27
CA ASP A 65 1.01 6.04 1.92
C ASP A 65 0.24 6.49 3.17
N CYS A 66 0.05 7.79 3.31
CA CYS A 66 -0.69 8.44 4.38
C CYS A 66 -1.97 9.14 3.89
N SER A 67 -2.46 8.76 2.70
CA SER A 67 -3.59 9.46 2.04
C SER A 67 -4.84 8.58 1.84
N ARG A 68 -4.67 7.26 1.69
CA ARG A 68 -5.79 6.35 1.50
C ARG A 68 -6.44 5.99 2.83
N ASN A 69 -7.11 6.95 3.43
CA ASN A 69 -7.78 6.98 4.74
C ASN A 69 -6.84 6.98 5.95
N ALA A 70 -5.85 6.09 6.02
CA ALA A 70 -4.95 6.05 7.17
C ALA A 70 -3.93 7.20 7.13
N VAL A 71 -3.88 8.00 8.19
CA VAL A 71 -2.78 8.90 8.51
C VAL A 71 -2.10 8.36 9.76
N PHE A 72 -0.87 7.88 9.63
CA PHE A 72 -0.20 7.18 10.73
C PHE A 72 0.19 8.14 11.85
N THR A 73 0.15 7.63 13.09
CA THR A 73 0.57 8.42 14.26
C THR A 73 2.07 8.73 14.19
N VAL A 74 2.48 9.83 14.83
CA VAL A 74 3.89 10.21 14.96
C VAL A 74 4.71 9.04 15.52
N GLU A 75 4.18 8.33 16.52
CA GLU A 75 4.87 7.18 17.13
C GLU A 75 5.02 6.00 16.16
N LYS A 76 4.02 5.74 15.30
CA LYS A 76 4.14 4.70 14.26
C LYS A 76 5.19 5.05 13.22
N VAL A 77 5.21 6.30 12.76
CA VAL A 77 6.24 6.78 11.82
C VAL A 77 7.64 6.71 12.45
N LYS A 78 7.80 7.12 13.70
CA LYS A 78 9.07 6.95 14.45
C LYS A 78 9.52 5.50 14.58
N PHE A 79 8.56 4.58 14.77
CA PHE A 79 8.87 3.16 14.75
C PHE A 79 9.42 2.71 13.40
N LEU A 80 8.82 3.15 12.28
CA LEU A 80 9.31 2.87 10.94
C LEU A 80 10.68 3.49 10.68
N ILE A 81 10.92 4.74 11.09
CA ILE A 81 12.24 5.40 11.00
C ILE A 81 13.33 4.55 11.69
N LYS A 82 13.05 4.07 12.91
CA LYS A 82 13.99 3.17 13.61
C LYS A 82 14.22 1.86 12.87
N THR A 83 13.19 1.32 12.26
CA THR A 83 13.28 0.08 11.47
C THR A 83 14.13 0.31 10.23
N LEU A 84 13.92 1.41 9.49
CA LEU A 84 14.74 1.82 8.35
C LEU A 84 16.22 1.95 8.74
N ALA A 85 16.51 2.64 9.83
CA ALA A 85 17.88 2.79 10.32
C ALA A 85 18.56 1.44 10.63
N LYS A 86 17.84 0.50 11.28
CA LYS A 86 18.36 -0.86 11.53
C LYS A 86 18.60 -1.65 10.25
N LEU A 87 17.83 -1.37 9.21
CA LEU A 87 17.99 -1.95 7.89
C LEU A 87 19.07 -1.25 7.05
N GLY A 88 19.60 -0.11 7.52
CA GLY A 88 20.57 0.71 6.77
C GLY A 88 19.94 1.59 5.69
N MET A 89 18.62 1.64 5.61
CA MET A 89 17.89 2.49 4.68
C MET A 89 17.90 3.95 5.13
N ASN A 90 17.99 4.88 4.17
CA ASN A 90 18.27 6.30 4.46
C ASN A 90 17.23 7.29 3.94
N VAL A 91 16.08 6.82 3.41
CA VAL A 91 14.98 7.68 2.94
C VAL A 91 13.64 7.19 3.51
N LEU A 92 12.82 8.14 3.97
CA LEU A 92 11.40 7.94 4.22
C LEU A 92 10.62 9.02 3.44
N MET A 93 9.78 8.62 2.51
CA MET A 93 8.82 9.52 1.86
C MET A 93 7.44 9.35 2.49
N LEU A 94 6.79 10.47 2.80
CA LEU A 94 5.38 10.49 3.19
C LEU A 94 4.54 10.89 1.98
N TYR A 95 3.76 9.95 1.45
CA TYR A 95 2.80 10.23 0.39
C TYR A 95 1.50 10.74 1.00
N THR A 96 1.17 12.00 0.78
CA THR A 96 0.18 12.70 1.60
C THR A 96 -1.02 13.27 0.86
N GLU A 97 -1.02 13.38 -0.44
CA GLU A 97 -2.11 14.06 -1.20
C GLU A 97 -2.55 15.38 -0.51
N ASP A 98 -3.59 15.32 0.35
CA ASP A 98 -4.12 16.43 1.13
C ASP A 98 -3.92 16.29 2.66
N THR A 99 -3.19 15.27 3.13
CA THR A 99 -3.11 14.96 4.56
C THR A 99 -1.96 15.64 5.30
N TYR A 100 -1.68 16.90 4.97
CA TYR A 100 -0.74 17.76 5.69
C TYR A 100 -1.26 19.20 5.77
N GLU A 101 -0.79 19.94 6.76
CA GLU A 101 -1.26 21.31 7.01
C GLU A 101 -0.68 22.31 6.02
N VAL A 102 -1.56 23.13 5.42
CA VAL A 102 -1.19 24.23 4.52
C VAL A 102 -1.86 25.51 4.99
N GLU A 103 -1.08 26.56 5.20
CA GLU A 103 -1.57 27.83 5.70
C GLU A 103 -2.58 28.49 4.74
N GLY A 104 -3.69 28.98 5.31
CA GLY A 104 -4.77 29.60 4.55
C GLY A 104 -5.59 28.63 3.70
N GLN A 105 -5.44 27.29 3.91
CA GLN A 105 -6.18 26.25 3.18
C GLN A 105 -6.97 25.35 4.16
N PRO A 106 -8.02 25.84 4.83
CA PRO A 106 -8.72 25.11 5.89
C PRO A 106 -9.39 23.83 5.41
N TYR A 107 -9.85 23.78 4.15
CA TYR A 107 -10.51 22.62 3.57
C TYR A 107 -9.52 21.54 3.07
N PHE A 108 -8.27 21.89 2.86
CA PHE A 108 -7.23 20.95 2.46
C PHE A 108 -6.94 19.98 3.63
N GLY A 109 -7.23 18.70 3.43
CA GLY A 109 -7.15 17.67 4.45
C GLY A 109 -8.16 17.82 5.62
N ALA A 110 -9.27 18.55 5.42
CA ALA A 110 -10.31 18.68 6.43
C ALA A 110 -10.93 17.32 6.75
N HIS A 111 -11.04 17.00 8.05
CA HIS A 111 -11.56 15.73 8.56
C HIS A 111 -10.78 14.48 8.13
N ARG A 112 -9.51 14.63 7.72
CA ARG A 112 -8.65 13.55 7.26
C ARG A 112 -7.52 13.18 8.23
N GLY A 113 -7.44 13.82 9.39
CA GLY A 113 -6.37 13.58 10.35
C GLY A 113 -4.99 14.05 9.89
N LYS A 114 -4.93 15.07 9.03
CA LYS A 114 -3.70 15.61 8.45
C LYS A 114 -2.60 15.86 9.49
N TYR A 115 -1.35 15.71 9.06
CA TYR A 115 -0.20 16.09 9.87
C TYR A 115 -0.15 17.61 10.07
N THR A 116 0.06 18.02 11.31
CA THR A 116 0.35 19.42 11.63
C THR A 116 1.79 19.78 11.26
N LYS A 117 2.09 21.09 11.19
CA LYS A 117 3.46 21.58 10.99
C LYS A 117 4.41 21.06 12.07
N ASP A 118 3.96 21.02 13.33
CA ASP A 118 4.77 20.56 14.45
C ASP A 118 5.05 19.06 14.38
N GLU A 119 4.06 18.23 14.02
CA GLU A 119 4.23 16.80 13.82
C GLU A 119 5.24 16.49 12.70
N ILE A 120 5.19 17.23 11.58
CA ILE A 120 6.16 17.08 10.48
C ILE A 120 7.57 17.44 10.96
N LYS A 121 7.76 18.58 11.64
CA LYS A 121 9.05 19.01 12.18
C LYS A 121 9.61 18.03 13.21
N GLU A 122 8.74 17.48 14.05
CA GLU A 122 9.12 16.44 15.01
C GLU A 122 9.63 15.18 14.30
N LEU A 123 8.92 14.72 13.27
CA LEU A 123 9.31 13.55 12.47
C LEU A 123 10.61 13.80 11.70
N ASP A 124 10.77 14.98 11.10
CA ASP A 124 11.96 15.37 10.34
C ASP A 124 13.21 15.40 11.24
N ALA A 125 13.11 16.07 12.38
CA ALA A 125 14.20 16.10 13.37
C ALA A 125 14.52 14.68 13.88
N TYR A 126 13.50 13.86 14.10
CA TYR A 126 13.69 12.48 14.56
C TYR A 126 14.37 11.61 13.50
N ALA A 127 13.95 11.69 12.23
CA ALA A 127 14.53 10.97 11.12
C ALA A 127 16.01 11.32 10.93
N SER A 128 16.34 12.62 10.98
CA SER A 128 17.71 13.12 10.86
C SER A 128 18.66 12.53 11.91
N MET A 129 18.18 12.25 13.14
CA MET A 129 18.99 11.60 14.18
C MET A 129 19.46 10.20 13.81
N PHE A 130 18.71 9.52 12.93
CA PHE A 130 19.00 8.17 12.47
C PHE A 130 19.65 8.13 11.08
N GLY A 131 19.94 9.29 10.48
CA GLY A 131 20.47 9.39 9.12
C GLY A 131 19.43 9.01 8.07
N VAL A 132 18.15 9.18 8.37
CA VAL A 132 17.03 8.99 7.44
C VAL A 132 16.55 10.37 6.99
N GLU A 133 16.57 10.62 5.69
CA GLU A 133 16.02 11.83 5.07
C GLU A 133 14.50 11.70 4.98
N LEU A 134 13.76 12.61 5.63
CA LEU A 134 12.31 12.68 5.48
C LEU A 134 11.95 13.52 4.27
N VAL A 135 11.39 12.90 3.22
CA VAL A 135 11.08 13.56 1.95
C VAL A 135 9.55 13.67 1.77
N PRO A 136 9.02 14.87 1.52
CA PRO A 136 7.60 15.04 1.20
C PRO A 136 7.29 14.49 -0.19
N CYS A 137 6.20 13.73 -0.31
CA CYS A 137 5.59 13.32 -1.56
C CYS A 137 4.17 13.86 -1.59
N ILE A 138 3.97 14.95 -2.31
CA ILE A 138 2.71 15.67 -2.43
C ILE A 138 2.11 15.47 -3.82
N GLN A 139 0.89 15.98 -4.01
CA GLN A 139 0.25 15.98 -5.32
C GLN A 139 0.06 17.41 -5.83
N THR A 140 0.47 17.66 -7.07
CA THR A 140 0.40 18.96 -7.71
C THR A 140 -0.38 18.97 -9.02
N LEU A 141 -1.03 17.86 -9.36
CA LEU A 141 -1.89 17.75 -10.56
C LEU A 141 -3.10 16.84 -10.33
N ALA A 142 -2.92 15.54 -10.13
CA ALA A 142 -3.98 14.54 -9.95
C ALA A 142 -4.03 13.97 -8.53
N HIS A 143 -4.84 12.93 -8.30
CA HIS A 143 -5.07 12.31 -6.97
C HIS A 143 -5.53 13.29 -5.88
N LEU A 144 -6.19 14.38 -6.27
CA LEU A 144 -6.67 15.41 -5.34
C LEU A 144 -8.18 15.36 -5.10
N HIS A 145 -8.84 14.23 -5.34
CA HIS A 145 -10.28 14.08 -5.15
C HIS A 145 -10.74 14.59 -3.77
N ASN A 146 -10.04 14.21 -2.71
CA ASN A 146 -10.40 14.61 -1.35
C ASN A 146 -10.23 16.12 -1.08
N ALA A 147 -9.26 16.75 -1.72
CA ALA A 147 -9.08 18.20 -1.66
C ALA A 147 -10.11 18.93 -2.54
N LEU A 148 -10.34 18.44 -3.75
CA LEU A 148 -11.16 19.10 -4.77
C LEU A 148 -12.66 18.89 -4.61
N LYS A 149 -13.13 17.96 -3.76
CA LYS A 149 -14.56 17.75 -3.49
C LYS A 149 -15.26 18.95 -2.84
N TRP A 150 -14.50 19.85 -2.23
CA TRP A 150 -15.05 21.01 -1.54
C TRP A 150 -15.42 22.13 -2.52
N PRO A 151 -16.61 22.75 -2.42
CA PRO A 151 -17.04 23.81 -3.36
C PRO A 151 -16.07 25.00 -3.44
N GLY A 152 -15.33 25.30 -2.36
CA GLY A 152 -14.30 26.34 -2.36
C GLY A 152 -13.15 26.11 -3.33
N MET A 153 -12.97 24.87 -3.83
CA MET A 153 -11.92 24.46 -4.76
C MET A 153 -12.38 24.46 -6.23
N ASP A 154 -13.64 24.74 -6.52
CA ASP A 154 -14.20 24.69 -7.89
C ASP A 154 -13.42 25.53 -8.90
N LYS A 155 -12.84 26.66 -8.45
CA LYS A 155 -12.08 27.57 -9.33
C LYS A 155 -10.80 26.98 -9.90
N ILE A 156 -10.23 25.96 -9.25
CA ILE A 156 -8.97 25.34 -9.65
C ILE A 156 -9.14 23.89 -10.08
N ARG A 157 -10.37 23.41 -10.18
CA ARG A 157 -10.70 22.02 -10.53
C ARG A 157 -10.95 21.87 -12.02
N ASP A 158 -10.20 20.98 -12.68
CA ASP A 158 -10.48 20.53 -14.05
C ASP A 158 -11.51 19.41 -14.05
N SER A 159 -11.20 18.29 -13.43
CA SER A 159 -12.10 17.14 -13.21
C SER A 159 -12.25 16.82 -11.71
N ALA A 160 -12.84 15.70 -11.35
CA ALA A 160 -13.12 15.35 -9.95
C ALA A 160 -11.86 15.30 -9.07
N ASP A 161 -10.71 14.99 -9.64
CA ASP A 161 -9.44 14.72 -8.93
C ASP A 161 -8.23 15.47 -9.53
N ILE A 162 -8.43 16.26 -10.61
CA ILE A 162 -7.35 16.92 -11.35
C ILE A 162 -7.48 18.45 -11.23
N LEU A 163 -6.36 19.09 -10.92
CA LEU A 163 -6.23 20.55 -10.96
C LEU A 163 -6.32 21.05 -12.40
N GLN A 164 -6.91 22.24 -12.59
CA GLN A 164 -6.99 22.88 -13.91
C GLN A 164 -5.66 23.55 -14.26
N PRO A 165 -4.90 23.05 -15.24
CA PRO A 165 -3.67 23.69 -15.71
C PRO A 165 -3.94 25.08 -16.34
N GLU A 166 -2.87 25.86 -16.50
CA GLU A 166 -2.87 27.19 -17.14
C GLU A 166 -3.72 28.26 -16.44
N LYS A 167 -4.25 27.96 -15.26
CA LYS A 167 -5.01 28.89 -14.43
C LYS A 167 -4.14 29.46 -13.31
N GLU A 168 -4.12 30.78 -13.16
CA GLU A 168 -3.23 31.43 -12.19
C GLU A 168 -3.50 31.01 -10.75
N GLU A 169 -4.77 30.87 -10.38
CA GLU A 169 -5.20 30.40 -9.06
C GLU A 169 -4.68 29.01 -8.73
N THR A 170 -4.56 28.12 -9.72
CA THR A 170 -3.96 26.80 -9.57
C THR A 170 -2.50 26.89 -9.15
N TYR A 171 -1.73 27.77 -9.77
CA TYR A 171 -0.31 27.91 -9.43
C TYR A 171 -0.08 28.66 -8.12
N GLN A 172 -0.96 29.61 -7.77
CA GLN A 172 -0.97 30.24 -6.43
C GLN A 172 -1.27 29.20 -5.34
N PHE A 173 -2.17 28.26 -5.61
CA PHE A 173 -2.44 27.13 -4.70
C PHE A 173 -1.21 26.22 -4.58
N ILE A 174 -0.60 25.79 -5.69
CA ILE A 174 0.60 24.96 -5.71
C ILE A 174 1.79 25.65 -4.99
N GLU A 175 1.96 26.96 -5.18
CA GLU A 175 3.00 27.72 -4.46
C GLU A 175 2.81 27.66 -2.95
N LYS A 176 1.56 27.71 -2.44
CA LYS A 176 1.27 27.52 -1.01
C LYS A 176 1.61 26.11 -0.53
N LEU A 177 1.30 25.06 -1.33
CA LEU A 177 1.68 23.68 -1.02
C LEU A 177 3.20 23.55 -0.87
N LEU A 178 3.95 24.06 -1.84
CA LEU A 178 5.41 23.99 -1.87
C LEU A 178 6.07 24.87 -0.80
N SER A 179 5.49 26.02 -0.47
CA SER A 179 5.97 26.86 0.63
C SER A 179 5.81 26.14 1.98
N SER A 180 4.68 25.46 2.20
CA SER A 180 4.49 24.65 3.41
C SER A 180 5.52 23.52 3.50
N VAL A 181 5.85 22.87 2.37
CA VAL A 181 6.92 21.86 2.31
C VAL A 181 8.26 22.47 2.70
N LYS A 182 8.65 23.59 2.08
CA LYS A 182 9.93 24.28 2.35
C LYS A 182 10.09 24.69 3.82
N GLU A 183 9.00 25.08 4.47
CA GLU A 183 9.02 25.54 5.86
C GLU A 183 9.12 24.41 6.89
N ASN A 184 8.62 23.22 6.55
CA ASN A 184 8.42 22.15 7.53
C ASN A 184 9.37 20.98 7.40
N PHE A 185 10.06 20.81 6.26
CA PHE A 185 11.05 19.76 6.01
C PHE A 185 12.45 20.35 5.90
N SER A 186 13.44 19.68 6.46
CA SER A 186 14.86 20.09 6.35
C SER A 186 15.48 19.74 4.99
N THR A 187 14.90 18.77 4.28
CA THR A 187 15.35 18.42 2.92
C THR A 187 14.95 19.50 1.91
N ASN A 188 15.74 19.61 0.83
CA ASN A 188 15.34 20.39 -0.33
C ASN A 188 14.71 19.54 -1.43
N ARG A 189 14.51 18.25 -1.22
CA ARG A 189 13.87 17.35 -2.18
C ARG A 189 12.36 17.33 -1.99
N VAL A 190 11.63 17.22 -3.09
CA VAL A 190 10.17 17.08 -3.07
C VAL A 190 9.71 16.21 -4.23
N HIS A 191 8.85 15.25 -3.94
CA HIS A 191 8.12 14.51 -4.95
C HIS A 191 6.78 15.22 -5.20
N LEU A 192 6.54 15.63 -6.45
CA LEU A 192 5.40 16.46 -6.86
C LEU A 192 4.16 15.66 -7.27
N GLY A 193 4.25 14.31 -7.29
CA GLY A 193 3.20 13.43 -7.80
C GLY A 193 3.04 13.52 -9.31
N MET A 194 1.90 14.02 -9.79
CA MET A 194 1.51 14.23 -11.19
C MET A 194 1.22 12.94 -11.99
N ASP A 195 0.99 11.82 -11.31
CA ASP A 195 0.66 10.52 -11.88
C ASP A 195 -0.83 10.41 -12.26
N GLU A 196 -1.10 9.51 -13.19
CA GLU A 196 -2.43 9.01 -13.56
C GLU A 196 -3.50 10.09 -13.86
N ALA A 197 -3.09 11.25 -14.33
CA ALA A 197 -4.02 12.33 -14.72
C ALA A 197 -4.77 12.00 -16.04
N VAL A 198 -5.57 10.92 -16.03
CA VAL A 198 -6.22 10.34 -17.21
C VAL A 198 -7.14 11.34 -17.91
N MET A 199 -7.87 12.18 -17.16
CA MET A 199 -8.80 13.18 -17.67
C MET A 199 -8.18 14.57 -17.85
N LEU A 200 -6.83 14.66 -17.88
CA LEU A 200 -6.11 15.93 -18.01
C LEU A 200 -6.55 16.73 -19.22
N GLY A 201 -7.05 17.93 -18.99
CA GLY A 201 -7.51 18.85 -20.03
C GLY A 201 -8.84 18.48 -20.66
N LEU A 202 -9.60 17.53 -20.11
CA LEU A 202 -10.88 17.06 -20.65
C LEU A 202 -12.10 17.50 -19.82
N GLY A 203 -11.88 18.23 -18.74
CA GLY A 203 -12.92 18.74 -17.86
C GLY A 203 -13.25 20.23 -18.12
N ASN A 204 -13.08 21.07 -17.08
CA ASN A 204 -13.31 22.51 -17.19
C ASN A 204 -12.29 23.19 -18.11
N TYR A 205 -11.06 22.66 -18.17
CA TYR A 205 -10.06 23.12 -19.12
C TYR A 205 -10.58 23.10 -20.57
N LEU A 206 -11.16 21.97 -21.00
CA LEU A 206 -11.73 21.82 -22.34
C LEU A 206 -12.82 22.84 -22.64
N LYS A 207 -13.68 23.10 -21.64
CA LYS A 207 -14.81 24.07 -21.80
C LYS A 207 -14.29 25.52 -21.96
N GLU A 208 -13.20 25.85 -21.24
CA GLU A 208 -12.67 27.22 -21.23
C GLU A 208 -11.67 27.48 -22.37
N ASN A 209 -10.84 26.48 -22.73
CA ASN A 209 -9.68 26.68 -23.61
C ASN A 209 -9.77 25.89 -24.95
N GLY A 210 -10.72 24.98 -25.08
CA GLY A 210 -10.75 24.05 -26.20
C GLY A 210 -9.75 22.89 -26.02
N TYR A 211 -9.69 22.01 -27.03
CA TYR A 211 -8.81 20.83 -27.00
C TYR A 211 -7.35 21.19 -27.17
N LYS A 212 -6.50 20.66 -26.29
CA LYS A 212 -5.04 20.70 -26.38
C LYS A 212 -4.48 19.30 -26.13
N LYS A 213 -3.41 18.94 -26.84
CA LYS A 213 -2.77 17.62 -26.66
C LYS A 213 -2.23 17.47 -25.25
N GLY A 214 -2.51 16.34 -24.56
CA GLY A 214 -2.12 16.07 -23.18
C GLY A 214 -0.61 16.21 -22.93
N SER A 215 0.25 15.79 -23.90
CA SER A 215 1.71 15.94 -23.76
C SER A 215 2.17 17.41 -23.70
N LEU A 216 1.46 18.33 -24.33
CA LEU A 216 1.74 19.76 -24.23
C LEU A 216 1.28 20.31 -22.88
N ILE A 217 0.09 19.89 -22.42
CA ILE A 217 -0.45 20.34 -21.14
C ILE A 217 0.46 19.90 -20.00
N ILE A 218 0.82 18.60 -19.94
CA ILE A 218 1.68 18.09 -18.86
C ILE A 218 3.05 18.75 -18.87
N ARG A 219 3.67 18.95 -20.04
CA ARG A 219 4.95 19.64 -20.15
C ARG A 219 4.88 21.07 -19.62
N GLU A 220 3.88 21.86 -20.04
CA GLU A 220 3.75 23.27 -19.65
C GLU A 220 3.41 23.41 -18.17
N HIS A 221 2.50 22.58 -17.66
CA HIS A 221 2.16 22.52 -16.25
C HIS A 221 3.39 22.16 -15.40
N CYS A 222 4.06 21.07 -15.73
CA CYS A 222 5.25 20.62 -15.03
C CYS A 222 6.37 21.66 -15.06
N ASN A 223 6.62 22.28 -16.21
CA ASN A 223 7.61 23.34 -16.34
C ASN A 223 7.33 24.51 -15.39
N ARG A 224 6.08 24.92 -15.27
CA ARG A 224 5.67 26.01 -14.39
C ARG A 224 5.83 25.65 -12.91
N VAL A 225 5.48 24.41 -12.52
CA VAL A 225 5.66 23.93 -11.14
C VAL A 225 7.16 23.81 -10.80
N VAL A 226 7.99 23.32 -11.74
CA VAL A 226 9.46 23.29 -11.58
C VAL A 226 10.03 24.70 -11.38
N ASP A 227 9.52 25.71 -12.08
CA ASP A 227 9.97 27.11 -11.90
C ASP A 227 9.58 27.66 -10.51
N ILE A 228 8.44 27.24 -9.94
CA ILE A 228 8.10 27.54 -8.54
C ILE A 228 9.08 26.84 -7.59
N CYS A 229 9.38 25.54 -7.82
CA CYS A 229 10.37 24.81 -7.04
C CYS A 229 11.74 25.50 -7.04
N ARG A 230 12.21 25.99 -8.20
CA ARG A 230 13.48 26.73 -8.31
C ARG A 230 13.51 28.00 -7.47
N LYS A 231 12.41 28.78 -7.47
CA LYS A 231 12.29 29.97 -6.62
C LYS A 231 12.37 29.64 -5.13
N LEU A 232 11.87 28.46 -4.74
CA LEU A 232 11.88 27.96 -3.37
C LEU A 232 13.13 27.12 -3.04
N GLU A 233 14.08 27.01 -3.96
CA GLU A 233 15.31 26.20 -3.84
C GLU A 233 15.01 24.71 -3.55
N LEU A 234 13.92 24.18 -4.12
CA LEU A 234 13.53 22.78 -4.03
C LEU A 234 14.03 22.00 -5.25
N LYS A 235 14.37 20.73 -5.05
CA LYS A 235 14.77 19.76 -6.07
C LYS A 235 13.60 18.81 -6.34
N PRO A 236 12.85 19.02 -7.43
CA PRO A 236 11.65 18.27 -7.70
C PRO A 236 11.94 16.90 -8.34
N MET A 237 11.06 15.94 -8.08
CA MET A 237 10.88 14.70 -8.81
C MET A 237 9.38 14.44 -9.02
N ILE A 238 9.05 13.67 -10.06
CA ILE A 238 7.67 13.29 -10.39
C ILE A 238 7.59 11.81 -10.78
N TRP A 239 6.39 11.25 -10.73
CA TRP A 239 6.10 9.99 -11.41
C TRP A 239 6.23 10.17 -12.93
N SER A 240 6.78 9.17 -13.60
CA SER A 240 7.15 9.28 -15.02
C SER A 240 6.06 8.93 -16.01
N ASP A 241 4.97 8.30 -15.55
CA ASP A 241 3.91 7.74 -16.40
C ASP A 241 3.26 8.76 -17.32
N MET A 242 3.00 9.98 -16.85
CA MET A 242 2.37 11.02 -17.67
C MET A 242 3.25 11.48 -18.84
N TYR A 243 4.59 11.46 -18.70
CA TYR A 243 5.49 11.75 -19.82
C TYR A 243 5.51 10.63 -20.86
N ILE A 244 5.24 9.41 -20.44
CA ILE A 244 5.20 8.24 -21.33
C ILE A 244 3.83 8.11 -21.99
N THR A 245 2.76 8.07 -21.22
CA THR A 245 1.38 7.88 -21.73
C THR A 245 0.92 9.02 -22.61
N ALA A 246 1.26 10.27 -22.29
CA ALA A 246 0.89 11.43 -23.09
C ALA A 246 1.67 11.55 -24.42
N ASN A 247 2.82 10.91 -24.55
CA ASN A 247 3.62 10.88 -25.77
C ASN A 247 3.43 9.60 -26.61
N SER A 248 2.80 8.56 -26.06
CA SER A 248 2.54 7.28 -26.71
C SER A 248 1.06 7.09 -27.03
N THR A 249 0.75 6.06 -27.81
CA THR A 249 -0.65 5.63 -28.09
C THR A 249 -1.04 4.39 -27.28
N GLY A 250 -0.11 3.82 -26.52
CA GLY A 250 -0.30 2.65 -25.66
C GLY A 250 -0.37 3.02 -24.19
N GLY A 251 -0.59 2.02 -23.35
CA GLY A 251 -0.47 2.13 -21.90
C GLY A 251 0.98 2.35 -21.47
N TYR A 252 1.16 2.63 -20.17
CA TYR A 252 2.48 2.94 -19.61
C TYR A 252 3.54 1.88 -19.92
N TYR A 253 3.17 0.61 -19.86
CA TYR A 253 4.08 -0.52 -20.12
C TYR A 253 3.98 -1.09 -21.55
N ASP A 254 2.99 -0.68 -22.34
CA ASP A 254 2.68 -1.26 -23.67
C ASP A 254 3.51 -0.63 -24.80
N LEU A 255 4.76 -0.30 -24.52
CA LEU A 255 5.66 0.30 -25.49
C LEU A 255 6.46 -0.77 -26.23
N PRO A 256 6.70 -0.60 -27.54
CA PRO A 256 7.59 -1.48 -28.29
C PRO A 256 9.02 -1.48 -27.72
N GLU A 257 9.72 -2.60 -27.90
CA GLU A 257 11.17 -2.61 -27.70
C GLU A 257 11.84 -1.60 -28.62
N ASN A 258 12.91 -0.98 -28.14
CA ASN A 258 13.65 0.07 -28.87
C ASN A 258 12.80 1.31 -29.23
N THR A 259 11.83 1.68 -28.37
CA THR A 259 11.08 2.92 -28.51
C THR A 259 12.03 4.11 -28.59
N ASP A 260 11.90 4.91 -29.67
CA ASP A 260 12.65 6.15 -29.88
C ASP A 260 11.91 7.35 -29.28
N CYS A 261 12.44 7.92 -28.20
CA CYS A 261 11.90 9.09 -27.53
C CYS A 261 12.45 10.43 -28.05
N SER A 262 13.16 10.44 -29.15
CA SER A 262 13.80 11.67 -29.69
C SER A 262 12.81 12.78 -30.02
N LYS A 263 11.58 12.42 -30.40
CA LYS A 263 10.50 13.35 -30.78
C LYS A 263 9.50 13.60 -29.65
N TRP A 264 9.73 13.02 -28.45
CA TRP A 264 8.83 13.21 -27.33
C TRP A 264 9.07 14.54 -26.64
N GLU A 265 8.01 15.07 -26.02
CA GLU A 265 8.13 16.16 -25.07
C GLU A 265 8.90 15.67 -23.84
N LYS A 266 10.03 16.30 -23.57
CA LYS A 266 10.93 15.89 -22.48
C LYS A 266 10.79 16.79 -21.25
N PRO A 267 11.01 16.22 -20.05
CA PRO A 267 11.09 17.02 -18.82
C PRO A 267 12.31 17.96 -18.82
N LYS A 268 12.29 18.97 -17.95
CA LYS A 268 13.48 19.78 -17.67
C LYS A 268 14.58 18.92 -17.04
N LYS A 269 15.85 19.23 -17.33
CA LYS A 269 17.02 18.44 -16.89
C LYS A 269 17.17 18.31 -15.37
N ASP A 270 16.67 19.26 -14.61
CA ASP A 270 16.73 19.27 -13.15
C ASP A 270 15.57 18.51 -12.48
N LEU A 271 14.69 17.91 -13.28
CA LEU A 271 13.58 17.11 -12.79
C LEU A 271 13.93 15.62 -12.72
N GLY A 272 13.82 15.03 -11.53
CA GLY A 272 13.92 13.58 -11.35
C GLY A 272 12.68 12.85 -11.89
N LEU A 273 12.89 11.76 -12.60
CA LEU A 273 11.81 10.86 -13.03
C LEU A 273 11.78 9.61 -12.18
N VAL A 274 10.62 9.35 -11.54
CA VAL A 274 10.39 8.15 -10.74
C VAL A 274 9.65 7.13 -11.59
N TYR A 275 10.36 6.10 -12.01
CA TYR A 275 9.79 4.92 -12.67
C TYR A 275 9.18 4.01 -11.62
N TRP A 276 7.89 3.74 -11.70
CA TRP A 276 7.19 2.84 -10.81
C TRP A 276 6.74 1.56 -11.53
N ASP A 277 7.00 0.43 -10.90
CA ASP A 277 6.53 -0.88 -11.38
C ASP A 277 6.43 -1.88 -10.23
N TYR A 278 5.23 -2.40 -10.04
CA TYR A 278 4.89 -3.38 -9.01
C TYR A 278 4.31 -4.66 -9.62
N TYR A 279 4.25 -4.74 -10.96
CA TYR A 279 3.42 -5.72 -11.67
C TYR A 279 4.23 -6.79 -12.37
N HIS A 280 5.42 -6.48 -12.84
CA HIS A 280 6.22 -7.36 -13.66
C HIS A 280 7.25 -8.14 -12.82
N ALA A 281 7.39 -9.43 -13.14
CA ALA A 281 8.34 -10.32 -12.46
C ALA A 281 9.50 -10.76 -13.40
N ASP A 282 9.63 -10.14 -14.56
CA ASP A 282 10.66 -10.42 -15.56
C ASP A 282 11.59 -9.23 -15.75
N THR A 283 12.87 -9.49 -15.94
CA THR A 283 13.91 -8.44 -16.09
C THR A 283 13.79 -7.69 -17.41
N ARG A 284 13.26 -8.31 -18.46
CA ARG A 284 13.15 -7.70 -19.80
C ARG A 284 12.26 -6.47 -19.80
N THR A 285 11.14 -6.54 -19.08
CA THR A 285 10.24 -5.37 -18.93
C THR A 285 10.96 -4.22 -18.23
N TYR A 286 11.69 -4.50 -17.15
CA TYR A 286 12.47 -3.47 -16.44
C TYR A 286 13.58 -2.90 -17.30
N GLU A 287 14.33 -3.72 -18.05
CA GLU A 287 15.36 -3.28 -18.98
C GLU A 287 14.77 -2.32 -20.04
N LYS A 288 13.70 -2.74 -20.71
CA LYS A 288 12.99 -1.90 -21.70
C LYS A 288 12.58 -0.55 -21.11
N MET A 289 11.96 -0.56 -19.93
CA MET A 289 11.47 0.67 -19.32
C MET A 289 12.61 1.58 -18.86
N LEU A 290 13.69 1.04 -18.33
CA LEU A 290 14.86 1.82 -17.95
C LEU A 290 15.57 2.43 -19.17
N ASP A 291 15.63 1.72 -20.30
CA ASP A 291 16.15 2.26 -21.57
C ASP A 291 15.32 3.45 -22.08
N ILE A 292 14.00 3.41 -21.89
CA ILE A 292 13.10 4.53 -22.22
C ILE A 292 13.35 5.70 -21.27
N HIS A 293 13.43 5.46 -19.97
CA HIS A 293 13.65 6.50 -18.97
C HIS A 293 15.02 7.20 -19.14
N ALA A 294 16.06 6.44 -19.49
CA ALA A 294 17.39 7.00 -19.77
C ALA A 294 17.41 7.96 -20.96
N GLN A 295 16.46 7.83 -21.92
CA GLN A 295 16.32 8.79 -23.01
C GLN A 295 15.59 10.08 -22.58
N LEU A 296 14.86 10.05 -21.45
CA LEU A 296 14.06 11.16 -20.95
C LEU A 296 14.76 11.97 -19.86
N SER A 297 15.54 11.33 -19.00
CA SER A 297 16.21 11.98 -17.85
C SER A 297 17.51 11.27 -17.47
N ASP A 298 18.50 12.06 -17.05
CA ASP A 298 19.73 11.54 -16.42
C ASP A 298 19.53 11.18 -14.92
N ASN A 299 18.40 11.59 -14.32
CA ASN A 299 18.07 11.34 -12.93
C ASN A 299 16.82 10.45 -12.85
N VAL A 300 17.03 9.14 -12.97
CA VAL A 300 15.98 8.12 -12.87
C VAL A 300 16.04 7.46 -11.49
N ILE A 301 14.90 7.43 -10.83
CA ILE A 301 14.65 6.79 -9.53
C ILE A 301 13.71 5.62 -9.78
N PHE A 302 13.92 4.50 -9.11
CA PHE A 302 13.02 3.35 -9.22
C PHE A 302 12.13 3.22 -7.99
N ALA A 303 10.85 2.98 -8.19
CA ALA A 303 9.88 2.67 -7.15
C ALA A 303 9.22 1.31 -7.40
N GLY A 304 9.61 0.33 -6.60
CA GLY A 304 8.89 -0.94 -6.46
C GLY A 304 7.98 -0.91 -5.24
N GLY A 305 7.50 -2.07 -4.74
CA GLY A 305 6.58 -2.01 -3.62
C GLY A 305 6.49 -3.29 -2.79
N SER A 306 6.05 -3.11 -1.55
CA SER A 306 5.59 -4.17 -0.67
C SER A 306 4.07 -4.25 -0.79
N TRP A 307 3.54 -5.28 -1.44
CA TRP A 307 2.12 -5.43 -1.77
C TRP A 307 1.25 -5.62 -0.53
N ILE A 308 0.80 -4.52 0.06
CA ILE A 308 -0.18 -4.47 1.16
C ILE A 308 -1.46 -3.71 0.75
N TRP A 309 -1.67 -3.52 -0.53
CA TRP A 309 -2.85 -2.86 -1.12
C TRP A 309 -3.69 -3.85 -1.93
N ASN A 310 -4.87 -3.41 -2.35
CA ASN A 310 -5.88 -4.15 -3.10
C ASN A 310 -6.50 -5.35 -2.36
N GLY A 311 -5.82 -5.96 -1.42
CA GLY A 311 -6.31 -7.04 -0.56
C GLY A 311 -6.71 -6.55 0.83
N ILE A 312 -7.09 -7.49 1.67
CA ILE A 312 -7.18 -7.35 3.13
C ILE A 312 -6.01 -8.08 3.80
N SER A 313 -5.32 -8.89 3.02
CA SER A 313 -4.08 -9.58 3.32
C SER A 313 -2.96 -9.11 2.39
N PRO A 314 -1.68 -9.13 2.81
CA PRO A 314 -0.57 -8.79 1.94
C PRO A 314 -0.36 -9.85 0.86
N ASN A 315 0.31 -9.48 -0.24
CA ASN A 315 0.75 -10.41 -1.27
C ASN A 315 2.29 -10.43 -1.34
N TYR A 316 2.89 -11.35 -0.63
CA TYR A 316 4.35 -11.47 -0.60
C TYR A 316 4.90 -12.21 -1.81
N SER A 317 4.15 -13.14 -2.40
CA SER A 317 4.55 -13.82 -3.64
C SER A 317 4.85 -12.81 -4.76
N LYS A 318 3.96 -11.84 -4.96
CA LYS A 318 4.15 -10.77 -5.94
C LYS A 318 5.26 -9.80 -5.53
N THR A 319 5.27 -9.36 -4.28
CA THR A 319 6.33 -8.51 -3.72
C THR A 319 7.71 -9.08 -4.03
N TYR A 320 7.93 -10.36 -3.74
CA TYR A 320 9.23 -11.01 -3.91
C TYR A 320 9.60 -11.21 -5.37
N ALA A 321 8.66 -11.64 -6.20
CA ALA A 321 8.90 -11.85 -7.62
C ALA A 321 9.28 -10.54 -8.34
N CYS A 322 8.48 -9.48 -8.15
CA CYS A 322 8.73 -8.17 -8.76
C CYS A 322 10.01 -7.53 -8.23
N THR A 323 10.21 -7.51 -6.91
CA THR A 323 11.37 -6.83 -6.29
C THR A 323 12.69 -7.47 -6.70
N LYS A 324 12.78 -8.81 -6.75
CA LYS A 324 14.01 -9.51 -7.19
C LYS A 324 14.37 -9.15 -8.64
N ALA A 325 13.40 -9.18 -9.55
CA ALA A 325 13.61 -8.82 -10.95
C ALA A 325 14.00 -7.34 -11.10
N ALA A 326 13.27 -6.45 -10.42
CA ALA A 326 13.49 -5.01 -10.49
C ALA A 326 14.86 -4.60 -9.96
N LEU A 327 15.21 -4.96 -8.72
CA LEU A 327 16.44 -4.49 -8.10
C LEU A 327 17.69 -5.11 -8.74
N SER A 328 17.62 -6.34 -9.27
CA SER A 328 18.73 -6.89 -10.07
C SER A 328 18.97 -6.07 -11.34
N THR A 329 17.91 -5.62 -12.01
CA THR A 329 17.98 -4.77 -13.19
C THR A 329 18.45 -3.36 -12.82
N CYS A 330 17.94 -2.77 -11.73
CA CYS A 330 18.41 -1.47 -11.24
C CYS A 330 19.93 -1.44 -10.96
N LYS A 331 20.47 -2.51 -10.37
CA LYS A 331 21.93 -2.65 -10.18
C LYS A 331 22.68 -2.66 -11.51
N LYS A 332 22.20 -3.42 -12.51
CA LYS A 332 22.79 -3.50 -13.85
C LYS A 332 22.80 -2.13 -14.54
N TYR A 333 21.74 -1.33 -14.37
CA TYR A 333 21.58 0.00 -14.95
C TYR A 333 22.17 1.13 -14.10
N ASN A 334 22.83 0.79 -12.98
CA ASN A 334 23.45 1.75 -12.08
C ASN A 334 22.46 2.82 -11.56
N ILE A 335 21.20 2.43 -11.36
CA ILE A 335 20.21 3.29 -10.68
C ILE A 335 20.73 3.61 -9.28
N LYS A 336 20.62 4.89 -8.87
CA LYS A 336 21.20 5.37 -7.61
C LYS A 336 20.23 5.36 -6.46
N GLU A 337 18.94 5.45 -6.75
CA GLU A 337 17.90 5.54 -5.74
C GLU A 337 16.76 4.56 -6.03
N VAL A 338 16.37 3.81 -4.99
CA VAL A 338 15.26 2.86 -5.03
C VAL A 338 14.31 3.08 -3.85
N LEU A 339 13.01 2.92 -4.10
CA LEU A 339 11.96 3.13 -3.12
C LEU A 339 11.06 1.89 -3.02
N CYS A 340 10.83 1.43 -1.80
CA CYS A 340 9.80 0.46 -1.49
C CYS A 340 8.50 1.22 -1.19
N THR A 341 7.53 1.22 -2.09
CA THR A 341 6.24 1.83 -1.80
C THR A 341 5.37 0.88 -0.97
N ALA A 342 4.57 1.46 -0.09
CA ALA A 342 3.57 0.75 0.72
C ALA A 342 2.23 1.45 0.55
N TRP A 343 1.58 1.19 -0.60
CA TRP A 343 0.27 1.75 -0.92
C TRP A 343 -0.81 1.21 0.00
N MET A 344 -1.84 2.01 0.23
CA MET A 344 -3.00 1.70 1.07
C MET A 344 -4.31 1.77 0.28
N ASP A 345 -4.26 1.53 -1.00
CA ASP A 345 -5.43 1.60 -1.89
C ASP A 345 -6.64 0.88 -1.31
N ASN A 346 -7.81 1.39 -1.63
CA ASN A 346 -9.11 0.92 -1.14
C ASN A 346 -9.36 1.13 0.36
N GLY A 347 -8.54 1.95 1.02
CA GLY A 347 -8.84 2.45 2.36
C GLY A 347 -8.08 1.77 3.50
N ALA A 348 -6.85 1.38 3.27
CA ALA A 348 -5.95 0.83 4.29
C ALA A 348 -6.54 -0.42 5.00
N GLU A 349 -7.06 -1.37 4.23
CA GLU A 349 -7.68 -2.59 4.77
C GLU A 349 -6.64 -3.51 5.41
N THR A 350 -5.48 -3.67 4.79
CA THR A 350 -4.34 -4.41 5.34
C THR A 350 -3.64 -3.60 6.43
N PRO A 351 -3.33 -4.17 7.60
CA PRO A 351 -2.53 -3.50 8.62
C PRO A 351 -1.11 -3.15 8.13
N VAL A 352 -0.62 -1.97 8.47
CA VAL A 352 0.66 -1.44 7.95
C VAL A 352 1.88 -2.29 8.30
N ASP A 353 1.90 -2.98 9.43
CA ASP A 353 3.04 -3.85 9.79
C ASP A 353 3.25 -5.02 8.82
N ALA A 354 2.24 -5.34 8.00
CA ALA A 354 2.38 -6.32 6.93
C ALA A 354 3.37 -5.89 5.82
N LEU A 355 3.80 -4.62 5.77
CA LEU A 355 4.83 -4.15 4.82
C LEU A 355 6.24 -4.71 5.13
N LEU A 356 6.49 -5.15 6.36
CA LEU A 356 7.84 -5.44 6.86
C LEU A 356 8.63 -6.47 6.04
N PRO A 357 8.06 -7.61 5.57
CA PRO A 357 8.81 -8.55 4.73
C PRO A 357 9.31 -7.97 3.42
N GLY A 358 8.50 -7.15 2.74
CA GLY A 358 8.92 -6.45 1.52
C GLY A 358 9.99 -5.40 1.80
N LEU A 359 9.86 -4.65 2.89
CA LEU A 359 10.84 -3.64 3.29
C LEU A 359 12.21 -4.26 3.60
N VAL A 360 12.22 -5.37 4.34
CA VAL A 360 13.46 -6.10 4.63
C VAL A 360 14.08 -6.67 3.37
N LEU A 361 13.28 -7.15 2.40
CA LEU A 361 13.77 -7.62 1.11
C LEU A 361 14.49 -6.52 0.32
N PHE A 362 13.95 -5.28 0.30
CA PHE A 362 14.61 -4.14 -0.34
C PHE A 362 15.96 -3.84 0.28
N ALA A 363 16.06 -3.85 1.61
CA ALA A 363 17.32 -3.67 2.31
C ALA A 363 18.28 -4.84 2.05
N HIS A 364 17.79 -6.09 2.13
CA HIS A 364 18.61 -7.27 1.86
C HIS A 364 19.26 -7.22 0.47
N LEU A 365 18.47 -6.91 -0.56
CA LEU A 365 18.99 -6.81 -1.93
C LEU A 365 19.89 -5.59 -2.17
N ASP A 366 19.88 -4.58 -1.31
CA ASP A 366 20.83 -3.47 -1.34
C ASP A 366 22.20 -3.89 -0.80
N PHE A 367 22.21 -4.53 0.38
CA PHE A 367 23.44 -4.84 1.10
C PHE A 367 24.09 -6.17 0.68
N HIS A 368 23.34 -7.04 -0.01
CA HIS A 368 23.84 -8.33 -0.49
C HIS A 368 23.81 -8.38 -2.02
N ARG A 369 24.83 -9.02 -2.60
CA ARG A 369 24.89 -9.20 -4.04
C ARG A 369 23.75 -10.07 -4.55
N ASP A 370 23.51 -11.18 -3.87
CA ASP A 370 22.56 -12.21 -4.21
C ASP A 370 21.53 -12.39 -3.08
N TYR A 371 20.38 -12.94 -3.41
CA TYR A 371 19.34 -13.26 -2.45
C TYR A 371 19.72 -14.50 -1.64
N ASP A 372 19.74 -14.38 -0.32
CA ASP A 372 19.90 -15.49 0.62
C ASP A 372 18.78 -15.46 1.67
N GLU A 373 17.91 -16.47 1.63
CA GLU A 373 16.74 -16.55 2.52
C GLU A 373 17.14 -16.73 3.99
N THR A 374 18.24 -17.41 4.26
CA THR A 374 18.71 -17.66 5.63
C THR A 374 19.15 -16.34 6.27
N ILE A 375 19.94 -15.56 5.55
CA ILE A 375 20.38 -14.23 6.00
C ILE A 375 19.16 -13.31 6.13
N LEU A 376 18.27 -13.30 5.14
CA LEU A 376 17.05 -12.48 5.15
C LEU A 376 16.18 -12.76 6.40
N LYS A 377 15.98 -14.03 6.76
CA LYS A 377 15.22 -14.42 7.97
C LYS A 377 15.89 -13.90 9.24
N GLN A 378 17.20 -13.94 9.32
CA GLN A 378 17.96 -13.42 10.44
C GLN A 378 17.86 -11.88 10.51
N GLU A 379 18.01 -11.19 9.38
CA GLU A 379 17.84 -9.73 9.28
C GLU A 379 16.43 -9.32 9.69
N PHE A 380 15.40 -10.03 9.19
CA PHE A 380 14.02 -9.77 9.57
C PHE A 380 13.82 -9.85 11.09
N ARG A 381 14.26 -10.92 11.71
CA ARG A 381 14.17 -11.09 13.17
C ARG A 381 14.92 -9.99 13.92
N ASN A 382 16.14 -9.69 13.53
CA ASN A 382 17.00 -8.74 14.19
C ASN A 382 16.51 -7.29 14.08
N CYS A 383 15.94 -6.91 12.92
CA CYS A 383 15.48 -5.56 12.66
C CYS A 383 14.04 -5.30 13.14
N THR A 384 13.16 -6.28 12.99
CA THR A 384 11.73 -6.14 13.28
C THR A 384 11.33 -6.71 14.65
N GLY A 385 12.04 -7.73 15.14
CA GLY A 385 11.67 -8.52 16.32
C GLY A 385 10.54 -9.51 16.06
N GLY A 386 10.17 -9.75 14.79
CA GLY A 386 9.18 -10.75 14.37
C GLY A 386 9.83 -12.00 13.79
N GLU A 387 9.03 -13.04 13.55
CA GLU A 387 9.44 -14.26 12.86
C GLU A 387 9.02 -14.17 11.39
N PHE A 388 9.97 -14.29 10.48
CA PHE A 388 9.75 -14.15 9.03
C PHE A 388 8.67 -15.11 8.51
N ASP A 389 8.76 -16.39 8.88
CA ASP A 389 7.83 -17.42 8.39
C ASP A 389 6.40 -17.19 8.89
N ASP A 390 6.21 -16.56 10.06
CA ASP A 390 4.89 -16.19 10.56
C ASP A 390 4.25 -15.10 9.69
N PHE A 391 5.02 -14.11 9.23
CA PHE A 391 4.54 -13.09 8.30
C PHE A 391 4.25 -13.70 6.92
N MET A 392 5.17 -14.51 6.39
CA MET A 392 4.98 -15.15 5.07
C MET A 392 3.74 -16.05 5.03
N ALA A 393 3.28 -16.58 6.15
CA ALA A 393 2.03 -17.34 6.23
C ALA A 393 0.78 -16.52 5.90
N LEU A 394 0.83 -15.17 5.97
CA LEU A 394 -0.26 -14.29 5.58
C LEU A 394 -0.57 -14.36 4.06
N ASP A 395 0.41 -14.69 3.23
CA ASP A 395 0.24 -14.87 1.79
C ASP A 395 -0.77 -15.97 1.43
N ASN A 396 -0.97 -16.92 2.34
CA ASN A 396 -1.91 -18.04 2.13
C ASN A 396 -3.39 -17.60 2.10
N PHE A 397 -3.74 -16.42 2.62
CA PHE A 397 -5.14 -15.97 2.59
C PHE A 397 -5.70 -15.87 1.17
N ASP A 398 -4.87 -15.53 0.21
CA ASP A 398 -5.24 -15.27 -1.17
C ASP A 398 -4.72 -16.32 -2.16
N SER A 399 -4.34 -17.51 -1.67
CA SER A 399 -3.89 -18.64 -2.50
C SER A 399 -4.98 -19.67 -2.77
N LEU A 400 -6.23 -19.41 -2.39
CA LEU A 400 -7.36 -20.34 -2.42
C LEU A 400 -7.63 -20.96 -3.79
N PHE A 401 -7.58 -20.15 -4.87
CA PHE A 401 -7.94 -20.57 -6.23
C PHE A 401 -6.73 -20.79 -7.14
N LEU A 402 -5.53 -20.83 -6.57
CA LEU A 402 -4.30 -20.96 -7.34
C LEU A 402 -3.94 -22.41 -7.62
N ASN A 403 -3.50 -22.67 -8.83
CA ASN A 403 -2.86 -23.93 -9.21
C ASN A 403 -1.41 -24.02 -8.71
N THR A 404 -0.86 -22.93 -8.20
CA THR A 404 0.50 -22.80 -7.66
C THR A 404 0.44 -22.28 -6.23
N LYS A 405 1.51 -22.48 -5.46
CA LYS A 405 1.61 -21.92 -4.10
C LYS A 405 1.85 -20.41 -4.09
N GLU A 406 2.24 -19.83 -5.23
CA GLU A 406 2.66 -18.41 -5.32
C GLU A 406 1.62 -17.58 -6.04
N ASN A 407 1.10 -16.56 -5.38
CA ASN A 407 0.11 -15.63 -5.92
C ASN A 407 0.78 -14.45 -6.66
N LYS A 408 1.46 -14.73 -7.77
CA LYS A 408 2.15 -13.71 -8.57
C LYS A 408 1.21 -12.79 -9.35
N GLU A 409 -0.05 -13.16 -9.50
CA GLU A 409 -1.05 -12.40 -10.24
C GLU A 409 -1.91 -11.49 -9.34
N ALA A 410 -1.57 -11.41 -8.06
CA ALA A 410 -2.23 -10.58 -7.05
C ALA A 410 -3.74 -10.83 -6.91
N GLN A 411 -4.18 -12.09 -7.01
CA GLN A 411 -5.55 -12.45 -6.67
C GLN A 411 -5.84 -12.14 -5.19
N ASN A 412 -7.06 -11.72 -4.90
CA ASN A 412 -7.46 -11.29 -3.56
C ASN A 412 -8.80 -11.89 -3.08
N PRO A 413 -8.96 -13.24 -3.13
CA PRO A 413 -10.21 -13.91 -2.74
C PRO A 413 -10.62 -13.65 -1.29
N SER A 414 -9.70 -13.48 -0.36
CA SER A 414 -10.04 -13.13 1.02
C SER A 414 -10.88 -11.86 1.12
N LYS A 415 -10.62 -10.87 0.27
CA LYS A 415 -11.36 -9.61 0.24
C LYS A 415 -12.74 -9.77 -0.40
N TYR A 416 -12.83 -10.27 -1.63
CA TYR A 416 -14.12 -10.31 -2.30
C TYR A 416 -15.08 -11.35 -1.71
N LEU A 417 -14.59 -12.45 -1.12
CA LEU A 417 -15.43 -13.41 -0.36
C LEU A 417 -15.88 -12.84 0.98
N LEU A 418 -15.08 -11.96 1.61
CA LEU A 418 -15.51 -11.23 2.80
C LEU A 418 -16.67 -10.28 2.51
N TYR A 419 -16.60 -9.53 1.39
CA TYR A 419 -17.55 -8.47 1.10
C TYR A 419 -18.78 -8.92 0.30
N GLN A 420 -18.74 -10.04 -0.44
CA GLN A 420 -19.87 -10.45 -1.26
C GLN A 420 -21.17 -10.65 -0.46
N ASP A 421 -22.28 -10.25 -1.05
CA ASP A 421 -23.61 -10.51 -0.53
C ASP A 421 -23.98 -12.00 -0.73
N PRO A 422 -24.36 -12.74 0.32
CA PRO A 422 -24.62 -14.18 0.21
C PRO A 422 -25.90 -14.52 -0.56
N MET A 423 -26.89 -13.60 -0.62
CA MET A 423 -28.11 -13.84 -1.41
C MET A 423 -27.82 -13.71 -2.91
N LEU A 424 -26.93 -12.78 -3.28
CA LEU A 424 -26.56 -12.53 -4.68
C LEU A 424 -25.42 -13.44 -5.17
N GLY A 425 -24.48 -13.80 -4.30
CA GLY A 425 -23.42 -14.77 -4.56
C GLY A 425 -22.60 -14.54 -5.83
N ILE A 426 -22.15 -13.29 -6.03
CA ILE A 426 -21.47 -12.87 -7.28
C ILE A 426 -20.24 -13.72 -7.59
N PHE A 427 -19.55 -14.23 -6.57
CA PHE A 427 -18.38 -15.08 -6.72
C PHE A 427 -18.65 -16.57 -6.49
N ASP A 428 -19.88 -16.97 -6.22
CA ASP A 428 -20.25 -18.37 -5.94
C ASP A 428 -19.87 -19.32 -7.09
N TYR A 429 -19.96 -18.86 -8.34
CA TYR A 429 -19.54 -19.62 -9.51
C TYR A 429 -18.07 -20.08 -9.38
N HIS A 430 -17.17 -19.16 -9.02
CA HIS A 430 -15.74 -19.46 -8.91
C HIS A 430 -15.41 -20.34 -7.72
N VAL A 431 -16.10 -20.16 -6.59
CA VAL A 431 -15.97 -21.04 -5.42
C VAL A 431 -16.36 -22.49 -5.80
N LYS A 432 -17.49 -22.65 -6.48
CA LYS A 432 -17.97 -23.95 -6.94
C LYS A 432 -17.02 -24.61 -7.94
N GLU A 433 -16.59 -23.85 -8.94
CA GLU A 433 -15.70 -24.34 -10.01
C GLU A 433 -14.34 -24.79 -9.49
N SER A 434 -13.82 -24.11 -8.46
CA SER A 434 -12.54 -24.45 -7.85
C SER A 434 -12.52 -25.83 -7.21
N GLY A 435 -13.66 -26.36 -6.77
CA GLY A 435 -13.77 -27.61 -6.03
C GLY A 435 -13.09 -27.60 -4.66
N VAL A 436 -12.60 -26.43 -4.20
CA VAL A 436 -11.90 -26.30 -2.92
C VAL A 436 -12.90 -26.26 -1.77
N ASN A 437 -12.62 -27.02 -0.71
CA ASN A 437 -13.35 -26.89 0.55
C ASN A 437 -12.87 -25.63 1.30
N THR A 438 -13.56 -24.51 1.07
CA THR A 438 -13.21 -23.20 1.63
C THR A 438 -13.19 -23.21 3.15
N LYS A 439 -14.12 -23.92 3.78
CA LYS A 439 -14.19 -24.04 5.24
C LYS A 439 -12.92 -24.67 5.81
N SER A 440 -12.52 -25.83 5.32
CA SER A 440 -11.31 -26.50 5.78
C SER A 440 -10.06 -25.68 5.47
N TYR A 441 -10.03 -25.01 4.32
CA TYR A 441 -8.92 -24.15 3.93
C TYR A 441 -8.70 -23.03 4.94
N TYR A 442 -9.71 -22.20 5.21
CA TYR A 442 -9.59 -21.08 6.14
C TYR A 442 -9.48 -21.53 7.60
N GLN A 443 -10.01 -22.69 8.00
CA GLN A 443 -9.77 -23.26 9.33
C GLN A 443 -8.31 -23.62 9.55
N ASN A 444 -7.59 -24.09 8.51
CA ASN A 444 -6.15 -24.36 8.61
C ASN A 444 -5.36 -23.05 8.77
N ILE A 445 -5.74 -21.99 8.02
CA ILE A 445 -5.13 -20.66 8.18
C ILE A 445 -5.42 -20.12 9.59
N GLN A 446 -6.65 -20.26 10.09
CA GLN A 446 -7.01 -19.83 11.45
C GLN A 446 -6.11 -20.48 12.51
N LYS A 447 -5.89 -21.79 12.41
CA LYS A 447 -4.98 -22.50 13.34
C LYS A 447 -3.56 -21.96 13.26
N CYS A 448 -3.04 -21.75 12.05
CA CYS A 448 -1.72 -21.16 11.84
C CYS A 448 -1.62 -19.76 12.48
N MET A 449 -2.55 -18.87 12.19
CA MET A 449 -2.56 -17.51 12.74
C MET A 449 -2.67 -17.48 14.27
N LYS A 450 -3.45 -18.40 14.83
CA LYS A 450 -3.56 -18.57 16.29
C LYS A 450 -2.22 -18.94 16.95
N GLU A 451 -1.45 -19.84 16.31
CA GLU A 451 -0.12 -20.18 16.81
C GLU A 451 0.87 -19.01 16.64
N CYS A 452 0.80 -18.26 15.52
CA CYS A 452 1.60 -17.06 15.33
C CYS A 452 1.30 -16.00 16.40
N ALA A 453 0.04 -15.77 16.72
CA ALA A 453 -0.38 -14.81 17.75
C ALA A 453 0.14 -15.16 19.15
N LYS A 454 0.38 -16.44 19.44
CA LYS A 454 0.95 -16.86 20.73
C LYS A 454 2.46 -16.60 20.84
N LYS A 455 3.18 -16.72 19.72
CA LYS A 455 4.65 -16.62 19.70
C LYS A 455 5.17 -15.19 19.88
N THR A 456 4.43 -14.19 19.40
CA THR A 456 4.96 -12.84 19.19
C THR A 456 4.20 -11.79 20.00
N GLY A 457 4.73 -11.41 21.16
CA GLY A 457 4.13 -10.34 21.97
C GLY A 457 3.90 -9.03 21.21
N LYS A 458 4.84 -8.63 20.34
CA LYS A 458 4.80 -7.37 19.59
C LYS A 458 3.74 -7.37 18.47
N TYR A 459 3.58 -8.48 17.72
CA TYR A 459 2.67 -8.60 16.58
C TYR A 459 1.42 -9.40 16.92
N GLN A 460 1.13 -9.60 18.21
CA GLN A 460 -0.04 -10.34 18.66
C GLN A 460 -1.35 -9.80 18.07
N LEU A 461 -1.53 -8.47 18.05
CA LEU A 461 -2.73 -7.85 17.49
C LEU A 461 -2.87 -8.13 16.00
N LEU A 462 -1.76 -8.07 15.24
CA LEU A 462 -1.74 -8.38 13.81
C LEU A 462 -2.24 -9.80 13.55
N PHE A 463 -1.61 -10.79 14.16
CA PHE A 463 -1.98 -12.20 13.94
C PHE A 463 -3.35 -12.55 14.53
N SER A 464 -3.77 -11.91 15.64
CA SER A 464 -5.13 -12.05 16.17
C SER A 464 -6.20 -11.53 15.21
N PHE A 465 -5.93 -10.43 14.50
CA PHE A 465 -6.84 -9.94 13.46
C PHE A 465 -6.97 -10.97 12.33
N TYR A 466 -5.86 -11.50 11.84
CA TYR A 466 -5.86 -12.50 10.78
C TYR A 466 -6.46 -13.85 11.22
N GLU A 467 -6.29 -14.26 12.48
CA GLU A 467 -7.01 -15.41 13.04
C GLU A 467 -8.52 -15.23 12.90
N LYS A 468 -9.03 -14.05 13.26
CA LYS A 468 -10.48 -13.75 13.22
C LYS A 468 -11.00 -13.59 11.80
N LEU A 469 -10.20 -13.00 10.89
CA LEU A 469 -10.54 -12.95 9.47
C LEU A 469 -10.69 -14.37 8.89
N ALA A 470 -9.77 -15.27 9.22
CA ALA A 470 -9.85 -16.66 8.78
C ALA A 470 -11.08 -17.39 9.36
N ALA A 471 -11.45 -17.10 10.63
CA ALA A 471 -12.67 -17.63 11.23
C ALA A 471 -13.93 -17.17 10.49
N VAL A 472 -14.00 -15.88 10.12
CA VAL A 472 -15.10 -15.35 9.30
C VAL A 472 -15.18 -16.05 7.95
N LEU A 473 -14.05 -16.13 7.23
CA LEU A 473 -14.00 -16.70 5.89
C LEU A 473 -14.31 -18.19 5.87
N ALA A 474 -13.96 -18.93 6.94
CA ALA A 474 -14.25 -20.36 7.05
C ALA A 474 -15.75 -20.67 6.94
N ASP A 475 -16.62 -19.81 7.44
CA ASP A 475 -18.07 -20.02 7.43
C ASP A 475 -18.81 -19.11 6.40
N LYS A 476 -18.15 -18.06 5.91
CA LYS A 476 -18.78 -17.09 4.99
C LYS A 476 -18.44 -17.32 3.51
N ALA A 477 -17.28 -17.89 3.21
CA ALA A 477 -16.76 -17.95 1.82
C ALA A 477 -17.69 -18.72 0.86
N ASP A 478 -18.39 -19.75 1.31
CA ASP A 478 -19.33 -20.56 0.54
C ASP A 478 -20.79 -20.42 1.01
N LEU A 479 -21.08 -19.45 1.89
CA LEU A 479 -22.40 -19.28 2.47
C LEU A 479 -23.50 -19.11 1.40
N GLY A 480 -23.24 -18.30 0.35
CA GLY A 480 -24.17 -18.09 -0.74
C GLY A 480 -24.54 -19.40 -1.46
N MET A 481 -23.53 -20.23 -1.74
CA MET A 481 -23.71 -21.58 -2.32
C MET A 481 -24.54 -22.48 -1.40
N CYS A 482 -24.26 -22.47 -0.10
CA CYS A 482 -24.98 -23.27 0.88
C CYS A 482 -26.46 -22.90 0.95
N ILE A 483 -26.75 -21.57 0.98
CA ILE A 483 -28.12 -21.06 0.98
C ILE A 483 -28.85 -21.45 -0.31
N LYS A 484 -28.25 -21.17 -1.48
CA LYS A 484 -28.85 -21.52 -2.77
C LYS A 484 -29.09 -23.02 -2.91
N SER A 485 -28.14 -23.84 -2.55
CA SER A 485 -28.26 -25.30 -2.61
C SER A 485 -29.36 -25.84 -1.71
N ALA A 486 -29.52 -25.29 -0.50
CA ALA A 486 -30.61 -25.66 0.40
C ALA A 486 -31.97 -25.22 -0.15
N TYR A 487 -32.04 -24.02 -0.74
CA TYR A 487 -33.26 -23.51 -1.38
C TYR A 487 -33.69 -24.36 -2.58
N ASP A 488 -32.76 -24.63 -3.52
CA ASP A 488 -32.99 -25.41 -4.74
C ASP A 488 -33.51 -26.83 -4.41
N ARG A 489 -33.06 -27.43 -3.31
CA ARG A 489 -33.52 -28.75 -2.82
C ARG A 489 -34.74 -28.68 -1.92
N SER A 490 -35.26 -27.50 -1.66
CA SER A 490 -36.36 -27.28 -0.69
C SER A 490 -36.04 -27.82 0.73
N ASP A 491 -34.74 -27.77 1.10
CA ASP A 491 -34.25 -28.24 2.41
C ASP A 491 -34.48 -27.17 3.48
N ARG A 492 -35.71 -27.17 4.01
CA ARG A 492 -36.14 -26.20 5.03
C ARG A 492 -35.37 -26.34 6.35
N ALA A 493 -34.89 -27.55 6.67
CA ALA A 493 -34.12 -27.77 7.89
C ALA A 493 -32.73 -27.12 7.78
N ALA A 494 -32.03 -27.29 6.63
CA ALA A 494 -30.76 -26.63 6.36
C ALA A 494 -30.91 -25.09 6.33
N LEU A 495 -31.96 -24.56 5.67
CA LEU A 495 -32.22 -23.11 5.66
C LEU A 495 -32.46 -22.57 7.08
N LYS A 496 -33.18 -23.30 7.93
CA LYS A 496 -33.39 -22.93 9.33
C LYS A 496 -32.10 -22.92 10.13
N ASP A 497 -31.26 -23.91 9.97
CA ASP A 497 -29.93 -23.96 10.63
C ASP A 497 -29.05 -22.80 10.18
N ILE A 498 -29.04 -22.49 8.88
CA ILE A 498 -28.30 -21.35 8.34
C ILE A 498 -28.76 -20.04 8.97
N SER A 499 -30.08 -19.77 9.01
CA SER A 499 -30.60 -18.51 9.54
C SER A 499 -30.43 -18.36 11.05
N GLN A 500 -30.56 -19.47 11.81
CA GLN A 500 -30.59 -19.42 13.28
C GLN A 500 -29.24 -19.69 13.95
N ASN A 501 -28.33 -20.37 13.29
CA ASN A 501 -27.03 -20.76 13.88
C ASN A 501 -25.84 -20.23 13.06
N VAL A 502 -25.76 -20.50 11.75
CA VAL A 502 -24.58 -20.16 10.94
C VAL A 502 -24.44 -18.64 10.80
N ILE A 503 -25.48 -17.94 10.36
CA ILE A 503 -25.45 -16.47 10.18
C ILE A 503 -25.15 -15.73 11.50
N PRO A 504 -25.80 -16.03 12.63
CA PRO A 504 -25.43 -15.43 13.92
C PRO A 504 -23.98 -15.68 14.32
N GLY A 505 -23.45 -16.88 14.07
CA GLY A 505 -22.03 -17.21 14.30
C GLY A 505 -21.08 -16.36 13.48
N ILE A 506 -21.36 -16.19 12.18
CA ILE A 506 -20.57 -15.31 11.29
C ILE A 506 -20.62 -13.86 11.77
N ILE A 507 -21.79 -13.35 12.18
CA ILE A 507 -21.95 -11.98 12.69
C ILE A 507 -21.11 -11.77 13.96
N CYS A 508 -21.08 -12.76 14.86
CA CYS A 508 -20.23 -12.72 16.05
C CYS A 508 -18.74 -12.62 15.66
N ASN A 509 -18.28 -13.50 14.78
CA ASN A 509 -16.90 -13.51 14.30
C ASN A 509 -16.53 -12.20 13.57
N LEU A 510 -17.43 -11.63 12.76
CA LEU A 510 -17.23 -10.33 12.10
C LEU A 510 -17.10 -9.19 13.10
N THR A 511 -17.91 -9.20 14.16
CA THR A 511 -17.87 -8.20 15.23
C THR A 511 -16.52 -8.24 15.94
N ASP A 512 -16.04 -9.43 16.26
CA ASP A 512 -14.74 -9.64 16.90
C ASP A 512 -13.57 -9.26 15.98
N MET A 513 -13.66 -9.60 14.69
CA MET A 513 -12.69 -9.21 13.67
C MET A 513 -12.62 -7.68 13.55
N LYS A 514 -13.77 -7.02 13.43
CA LYS A 514 -13.88 -5.55 13.37
C LYS A 514 -13.21 -4.89 14.59
N SER A 515 -13.56 -5.35 15.79
CA SER A 515 -12.97 -4.84 17.04
C SER A 515 -11.45 -5.04 17.09
N SER A 516 -10.95 -6.16 16.57
CA SER A 516 -9.51 -6.40 16.48
C SER A 516 -8.82 -5.44 15.49
N ARG A 517 -9.46 -5.18 14.34
CA ARG A 517 -8.94 -4.23 13.33
C ARG A 517 -8.94 -2.80 13.85
N GLU A 518 -9.99 -2.41 14.58
CA GLU A 518 -10.08 -1.10 15.24
C GLU A 518 -8.92 -0.85 16.20
N LYS A 519 -8.60 -1.83 17.05
CA LYS A 519 -7.47 -1.73 17.98
C LYS A 519 -6.14 -1.52 17.26
N ILE A 520 -5.91 -2.21 16.13
CA ILE A 520 -4.72 -1.99 15.31
C ILE A 520 -4.72 -0.58 14.73
N TRP A 521 -5.88 -0.13 14.18
CA TRP A 521 -5.97 1.20 13.60
C TRP A 521 -5.66 2.28 14.62
N MET A 522 -6.29 2.26 15.79
CA MET A 522 -6.10 3.27 16.84
C MET A 522 -4.69 3.26 17.44
N ASN A 523 -3.96 2.14 17.33
CA ASN A 523 -2.56 2.06 17.72
C ASN A 523 -1.63 2.65 16.64
N ASP A 524 -1.95 2.48 15.37
CA ASP A 524 -1.05 2.76 14.25
C ASP A 524 -1.35 4.08 13.54
N ALA A 525 -2.62 4.49 13.50
CA ALA A 525 -3.11 5.64 12.74
C ALA A 525 -3.96 6.58 13.61
N LYS A 526 -4.16 7.80 13.12
CA LYS A 526 -5.12 8.73 13.69
C LYS A 526 -6.54 8.17 13.53
N PRO A 527 -7.53 8.58 14.37
CA PRO A 527 -8.89 7.98 14.33
C PRO A 527 -9.62 8.17 12.99
N PHE A 528 -9.29 9.23 12.26
CA PHE A 528 -9.92 9.57 10.98
C PHE A 528 -9.68 8.48 9.93
N GLY A 529 -10.68 8.26 9.07
CA GLY A 529 -10.62 7.27 7.99
C GLY A 529 -11.08 5.87 8.42
N TYR A 530 -11.07 5.54 9.73
CA TYR A 530 -11.54 4.25 10.22
C TYR A 530 -13.05 4.05 9.97
N GLU A 531 -13.82 5.13 9.98
CA GLU A 531 -15.27 5.13 9.70
C GLU A 531 -15.61 4.44 8.36
N ILE A 532 -14.70 4.44 7.39
CA ILE A 532 -14.91 3.74 6.12
C ILE A 532 -14.88 2.22 6.32
N LEU A 533 -13.97 1.70 7.15
CA LEU A 533 -13.96 0.28 7.50
C LEU A 533 -15.18 -0.10 8.34
N ASP A 534 -15.63 0.78 9.25
CA ASP A 534 -16.87 0.61 10.01
C ASP A 534 -18.08 0.46 9.10
N ILE A 535 -18.21 1.33 8.10
CA ILE A 535 -19.29 1.28 7.11
C ILE A 535 -19.20 -0.02 6.29
N LYS A 536 -18.02 -0.38 5.80
CA LYS A 536 -17.81 -1.57 4.95
C LYS A 536 -18.16 -2.86 5.73
N ILE A 537 -17.56 -3.07 6.89
CA ILE A 537 -17.76 -4.28 7.70
C ILE A 537 -19.17 -4.27 8.31
N GLY A 538 -19.64 -3.11 8.79
CA GLY A 538 -21.00 -2.92 9.30
C GLY A 538 -22.07 -3.21 8.25
N GLY A 539 -21.82 -2.83 6.99
CA GLY A 539 -22.66 -3.18 5.85
C GLY A 539 -22.78 -4.70 5.65
N VAL A 540 -21.66 -5.43 5.72
CA VAL A 540 -21.67 -6.91 5.65
C VAL A 540 -22.50 -7.52 6.78
N ILE A 541 -22.31 -7.05 8.02
CA ILE A 541 -23.09 -7.50 9.18
C ILE A 541 -24.59 -7.24 8.95
N THR A 542 -24.96 -6.06 8.46
CA THR A 542 -26.35 -5.70 8.17
C THR A 542 -26.94 -6.58 7.07
N ARG A 543 -26.21 -6.84 6.00
CA ARG A 543 -26.64 -7.73 4.91
C ARG A 543 -26.84 -9.16 5.37
N LEU A 544 -25.99 -9.69 6.25
CA LEU A 544 -26.19 -11.01 6.86
C LEU A 544 -27.47 -11.07 7.70
N LYS A 545 -27.78 -10.03 8.51
CA LYS A 545 -29.06 -9.95 9.25
C LYS A 545 -30.24 -9.95 8.29
N SER A 546 -30.19 -9.19 7.20
CA SER A 546 -31.23 -9.15 6.18
C SER A 546 -31.39 -10.52 5.50
N THR A 547 -30.30 -11.23 5.23
CA THR A 547 -30.30 -12.59 4.68
C THR A 547 -31.04 -13.55 5.60
N GLY A 548 -30.75 -13.56 6.91
CA GLY A 548 -31.44 -14.38 7.91
C GLY A 548 -32.93 -14.07 7.94
N TYR A 549 -33.30 -12.78 7.98
CA TYR A 549 -34.67 -12.33 7.94
C TYR A 549 -35.42 -12.77 6.66
N ARG A 550 -34.81 -12.71 5.50
CA ARG A 550 -35.37 -13.18 4.22
C ARG A 550 -35.65 -14.69 4.26
N ILE A 551 -34.69 -15.47 4.76
CA ILE A 551 -34.85 -16.94 4.92
C ILE A 551 -35.98 -17.25 5.90
N ASP A 552 -36.06 -16.57 7.05
CA ASP A 552 -37.09 -16.81 8.05
C ASP A 552 -38.49 -16.47 7.50
N ASN A 553 -38.66 -15.39 6.75
CA ASN A 553 -39.91 -15.05 6.07
C ASN A 553 -40.36 -16.14 5.09
N TYR A 554 -39.41 -16.70 4.31
CA TYR A 554 -39.72 -17.84 3.44
C TYR A 554 -40.13 -19.09 4.24
N LEU A 555 -39.40 -19.40 5.30
CA LEU A 555 -39.73 -20.54 6.18
C LEU A 555 -41.07 -20.40 6.89
N ASN A 556 -41.49 -19.19 7.22
CA ASN A 556 -42.75 -18.90 7.86
C ASN A 556 -43.93 -18.73 6.87
N GLY A 557 -43.65 -18.80 5.55
CA GLY A 557 -44.69 -18.63 4.52
C GLY A 557 -45.12 -17.18 4.28
N ASN A 558 -44.37 -16.19 4.82
CA ASN A 558 -44.62 -14.77 4.60
C ASN A 558 -44.23 -14.33 3.19
N VAL A 559 -43.28 -15.04 2.58
CA VAL A 559 -42.92 -14.92 1.15
C VAL A 559 -42.89 -16.32 0.54
N LEU A 560 -43.30 -16.42 -0.73
CA LEU A 560 -43.44 -17.72 -1.41
C LEU A 560 -42.13 -18.18 -2.03
N ARG A 561 -41.23 -17.25 -2.34
CA ARG A 561 -39.97 -17.51 -3.04
C ARG A 561 -38.89 -16.51 -2.62
N LEU A 562 -37.63 -16.89 -2.87
CA LEU A 562 -36.48 -16.05 -2.69
C LEU A 562 -35.86 -15.77 -4.07
N GLU A 563 -36.35 -14.71 -4.69
CA GLU A 563 -36.02 -14.38 -6.08
C GLU A 563 -34.52 -14.24 -6.32
N GLU A 564 -33.80 -13.70 -5.35
CA GLU A 564 -32.34 -13.53 -5.38
C GLU A 564 -31.59 -14.86 -5.56
N LEU A 565 -32.18 -15.97 -5.08
CA LEU A 565 -31.59 -17.32 -5.19
C LEU A 565 -32.00 -18.03 -6.49
N GLU A 566 -33.00 -17.52 -7.20
CA GLU A 566 -33.44 -18.08 -8.49
C GLU A 566 -32.60 -17.57 -9.65
N GLU A 567 -31.87 -16.45 -9.45
CA GLU A 567 -30.93 -15.94 -10.44
C GLU A 567 -29.77 -16.92 -10.66
N GLU A 568 -29.31 -16.99 -11.92
CA GLU A 568 -28.14 -17.77 -12.30
C GLU A 568 -26.85 -17.17 -11.73
N ARG A 569 -25.99 -18.02 -11.16
CA ARG A 569 -24.67 -17.61 -10.69
C ARG A 569 -23.69 -17.56 -11.87
N LEU A 570 -23.60 -16.40 -12.51
CA LEU A 570 -22.70 -16.18 -13.64
C LEU A 570 -21.25 -16.04 -13.16
N PRO A 571 -20.26 -16.41 -14.01
CA PRO A 571 -18.86 -16.16 -13.69
C PRO A 571 -18.58 -14.65 -13.67
N TYR A 572 -18.05 -14.15 -12.55
CA TYR A 572 -17.60 -12.75 -12.45
C TYR A 572 -16.40 -12.50 -13.37
N PHE A 573 -15.43 -13.42 -13.34
CA PHE A 573 -14.28 -13.40 -14.24
C PHE A 573 -14.59 -14.21 -15.48
N THR A 574 -14.38 -13.64 -16.67
CA THR A 574 -14.44 -14.38 -17.92
C THR A 574 -13.23 -15.33 -18.02
N LYS A 575 -13.30 -16.31 -18.92
CA LYS A 575 -12.22 -17.28 -19.13
C LYS A 575 -10.88 -16.56 -19.39
N GLY A 576 -9.87 -16.83 -18.57
CA GLY A 576 -8.57 -16.18 -18.64
C GLY A 576 -8.42 -14.92 -17.78
N MET A 577 -9.43 -14.52 -17.01
CA MET A 577 -9.36 -13.45 -16.02
C MET A 577 -8.98 -13.90 -14.61
N ASP A 578 -8.76 -15.18 -14.41
CA ASP A 578 -8.18 -15.78 -13.20
C ASP A 578 -6.81 -15.21 -12.80
N LYS A 579 -6.18 -14.46 -13.69
CA LYS A 579 -4.91 -13.75 -13.50
C LYS A 579 -5.05 -12.30 -13.05
N ARG A 580 -6.25 -11.81 -12.81
CA ARG A 580 -6.49 -10.42 -12.41
C ARG A 580 -6.94 -10.34 -10.97
N GLU A 581 -6.41 -9.34 -10.27
CA GLU A 581 -6.90 -8.92 -8.98
C GLU A 581 -8.32 -8.34 -9.10
N ASN A 582 -9.14 -8.53 -8.08
CA ASN A 582 -10.42 -7.86 -7.98
C ASN A 582 -10.22 -6.51 -7.25
N LEU A 583 -10.31 -5.43 -8.00
CA LEU A 583 -10.19 -4.07 -7.49
C LEU A 583 -11.47 -3.54 -6.82
N TRP A 584 -12.49 -4.39 -6.63
CA TRP A 584 -13.71 -3.95 -5.99
C TRP A 584 -13.50 -3.59 -4.52
N ASN A 585 -13.61 -2.31 -4.21
CA ASN A 585 -13.27 -1.72 -2.91
C ASN A 585 -14.49 -1.43 -2.00
N ARG A 586 -15.67 -1.91 -2.36
CA ARG A 586 -16.95 -1.74 -1.64
C ARG A 586 -17.65 -3.08 -1.41
N ILE A 587 -18.78 -3.07 -0.72
CA ILE A 587 -19.63 -4.27 -0.58
C ILE A 587 -20.07 -4.71 -1.98
N ILE A 588 -19.82 -5.97 -2.31
CA ILE A 588 -20.06 -6.50 -3.64
C ILE A 588 -21.54 -6.84 -3.82
N SER A 589 -22.18 -6.08 -4.70
CA SER A 589 -23.57 -6.22 -5.10
C SER A 589 -23.72 -6.03 -6.61
N GLY A 590 -24.78 -6.55 -7.19
CA GLY A 590 -25.17 -6.27 -8.58
C GLY A 590 -25.69 -4.84 -8.78
N CYS A 591 -26.09 -4.16 -7.69
CA CYS A 591 -26.54 -2.77 -7.69
C CYS A 591 -25.46 -1.84 -7.13
N ASP A 592 -25.47 -0.59 -7.54
CA ASP A 592 -24.53 0.44 -7.09
C ASP A 592 -25.19 1.38 -6.06
N LEU A 593 -24.35 1.99 -5.20
CA LEU A 593 -24.73 3.07 -4.32
C LEU A 593 -24.73 4.44 -5.02
N ASN A 594 -24.07 4.53 -6.16
CA ASN A 594 -23.94 5.77 -6.91
C ASN A 594 -24.72 5.70 -8.20
N ASP A 595 -25.81 6.41 -8.27
CA ASP A 595 -26.56 6.73 -9.49
C ASP A 595 -25.87 7.81 -10.30
N THR A 596 -24.58 7.89 -10.42
CA THR A 596 -24.02 9.05 -11.03
C THR A 596 -22.83 8.84 -11.89
N ILE A 597 -23.09 9.19 -13.10
CA ILE A 597 -22.68 10.44 -13.70
C ILE A 597 -21.20 10.71 -13.53
#